data_52625c3add911411451e6a361a84a8f7
#
_entry.id   52625c3add911411451e6a361a84a8f7
#
_cell.length_a   1.000
_cell.length_b   1.000
_cell.length_c   1.000
_cell.angle_alpha   90.00
_cell.angle_beta   90.00
_cell.angle_gamma   90.00
#
_symmetry.space_group_name_H-M   'P 1'
#
loop_
_entity.id
_entity.type
_entity.pdbx_description
1 polymer ?
#
loop_
_entity_poly.entity_id
_entity_poly.type
_entity_poly.pdbx_seq_one_letter_code
_entity_poly.pdbx_strand_id
1 'polypeptide(L)'
;MTKAAELAKIIGKGSVDIHGEAGTTSSGSTGKTTNLQQGLAKAWVLGTNAAALTDSFNIASGTDQGTGFYDYAFTNNFSSANYSATGVCAEGAANFMISAVRSTSVSTQKILSHAGSAADVKNNSNICGDLA
;
A
#
# COMPACT_ATOMS: atom_id res chain seq x y z
N MET A 1 -5.87 -38.20 2.53
CA MET A 1 -4.92 -37.64 1.54
C MET A 1 -3.57 -37.36 2.23
N THR A 2 -2.46 -37.70 1.59
CA THR A 2 -1.15 -37.49 2.17
C THR A 2 -0.74 -36.03 1.96
N LYS A 3 0.04 -35.46 2.90
CA LYS A 3 0.59 -34.08 2.79
C LYS A 3 1.36 -33.84 1.48
N ALA A 4 1.97 -34.88 0.93
CA ALA A 4 2.66 -34.83 -0.36
C ALA A 4 1.70 -34.60 -1.54
N ALA A 5 0.49 -35.17 -1.52
CA ALA A 5 -0.51 -34.97 -2.57
C ALA A 5 -1.11 -33.55 -2.52
N GLU A 6 -1.21 -32.95 -1.35
CA GLU A 6 -1.66 -31.56 -1.18
C GLU A 6 -0.60 -30.59 -1.68
N LEU A 7 0.68 -30.84 -1.36
CA LEU A 7 1.78 -30.04 -1.85
C LEU A 7 1.90 -30.08 -3.39
N ALA A 8 1.69 -31.26 -3.98
CA ALA A 8 1.70 -31.41 -5.44
C ALA A 8 0.58 -30.63 -6.13
N LYS A 9 -0.59 -30.46 -5.48
CA LYS A 9 -1.67 -29.59 -6.00
C LYS A 9 -1.31 -28.11 -6.01
N ILE A 10 -0.55 -27.66 -5.03
CA ILE A 10 -0.06 -26.28 -4.96
C ILE A 10 0.96 -26.01 -6.07
N ILE A 11 1.90 -26.92 -6.29
CA ILE A 11 2.96 -26.79 -7.31
C ILE A 11 2.39 -26.90 -8.73
N GLY A 12 1.38 -27.75 -8.94
CA GLY A 12 0.81 -28.00 -10.28
C GLY A 12 -0.11 -26.91 -10.83
N LYS A 13 -0.55 -25.96 -10.01
CA LYS A 13 -1.50 -24.90 -10.44
C LYS A 13 -0.86 -23.62 -10.95
N GLY A 14 0.45 -23.43 -10.84
CA GLY A 14 1.15 -22.22 -11.28
C GLY A 14 0.78 -20.94 -10.50
N SER A 15 -0.23 -20.99 -9.63
CA SER A 15 -0.61 -19.92 -8.71
C SER A 15 -1.09 -20.52 -7.39
N VAL A 16 -0.79 -19.86 -6.30
CA VAL A 16 -1.31 -20.20 -4.97
C VAL A 16 -2.38 -19.18 -4.61
N ASP A 17 -3.63 -19.61 -4.57
CA ASP A 17 -4.71 -18.81 -4.05
C ASP A 17 -4.64 -18.79 -2.52
N ILE A 18 -4.39 -17.64 -1.95
CA ILE A 18 -4.37 -17.45 -0.49
C ILE A 18 -5.74 -16.93 -0.07
N HIS A 19 -6.59 -17.82 0.49
CA HIS A 19 -7.92 -17.47 0.93
C HIS A 19 -7.99 -17.41 2.47
N GLY A 20 -8.60 -16.37 3.01
CA GLY A 20 -8.92 -16.23 4.41
C GLY A 20 -7.74 -16.49 5.36
N GLU A 21 -7.96 -17.33 6.35
CA GLU A 21 -6.94 -17.71 7.34
C GLU A 21 -5.75 -18.49 6.78
N ALA A 22 -5.85 -19.01 5.55
CA ALA A 22 -4.73 -19.68 4.88
C ALA A 22 -3.54 -18.74 4.60
N GLY A 23 -3.78 -17.43 4.65
CA GLY A 23 -2.74 -16.40 4.58
C GLY A 23 -2.01 -16.15 5.90
N THR A 24 -2.26 -16.94 6.95
CA THR A 24 -1.54 -16.80 8.22
C THR A 24 -0.29 -17.67 8.23
N THR A 25 0.80 -17.13 8.71
CA THR A 25 2.03 -17.88 8.98
C THR A 25 2.22 -18.03 10.48
N SER A 26 2.51 -19.25 10.93
CA SER A 26 2.92 -19.47 12.32
C SER A 26 4.40 -19.15 12.47
N SER A 27 4.75 -18.21 13.32
CA SER A 27 6.14 -17.89 13.61
C SER A 27 6.65 -18.73 14.79
N GLY A 28 7.37 -19.79 14.49
CA GLY A 28 8.20 -20.52 15.44
C GLY A 28 7.46 -21.10 16.66
N SER A 29 8.22 -21.47 17.69
CA SER A 29 7.72 -22.20 18.88
C SER A 29 6.79 -21.42 19.81
N THR A 30 6.50 -20.16 19.53
CA THR A 30 5.62 -19.31 20.37
C THR A 30 4.18 -19.28 19.92
N GLY A 31 3.82 -19.96 18.82
CA GLY A 31 2.44 -20.03 18.33
C GLY A 31 1.84 -18.67 17.86
N LYS A 32 2.67 -17.66 17.65
CA LYS A 32 2.21 -16.38 17.10
C LYS A 32 1.96 -16.53 15.60
N THR A 33 0.78 -16.15 15.18
CA THR A 33 0.39 -16.14 13.76
C THR A 33 0.42 -14.72 13.23
N THR A 34 0.93 -14.55 12.01
CA THR A 34 0.88 -13.30 11.27
C THR A 34 -0.01 -13.46 10.07
N ASN A 35 -0.97 -12.55 9.88
CA ASN A 35 -1.79 -12.56 8.69
C ASN A 35 -0.96 -12.07 7.50
N LEU A 36 -0.66 -12.98 6.57
CA LEU A 36 0.11 -12.64 5.37
C LEU A 36 -0.59 -11.59 4.51
N GLN A 37 -1.92 -11.64 4.43
CA GLN A 37 -2.69 -10.68 3.64
C GLN A 37 -2.53 -9.24 4.15
N GLN A 38 -2.48 -9.04 5.47
CA GLN A 38 -2.26 -7.71 6.05
C GLN A 38 -0.84 -7.18 5.80
N GLY A 39 0.14 -8.07 5.68
CA GLY A 39 1.53 -7.73 5.39
C GLY A 39 1.82 -7.35 3.93
N LEU A 40 0.93 -7.70 3.00
CA LEU A 40 1.10 -7.38 1.59
C LEU A 40 0.62 -5.96 1.26
N ALA A 41 1.33 -5.28 0.37
CA ALA A 41 0.86 -4.02 -0.20
C ALA A 41 -0.47 -4.22 -0.91
N LYS A 42 -1.49 -3.45 -0.54
CA LYS A 42 -2.83 -3.45 -1.14
C LYS A 42 -3.04 -2.32 -2.13
N ALA A 43 -2.20 -1.32 -2.06
CA ALA A 43 -2.11 -0.26 -3.04
C ALA A 43 -0.69 0.30 -3.04
N TRP A 44 -0.24 0.76 -4.19
CA TRP A 44 0.97 1.57 -4.28
C TRP A 44 0.85 2.54 -5.44
N VAL A 45 1.59 3.62 -5.37
CA VAL A 45 1.62 4.67 -6.40
C VAL A 45 3.02 5.22 -6.60
N LEU A 46 3.35 5.47 -7.84
CA LEU A 46 4.44 6.33 -8.26
C LEU A 46 3.79 7.55 -8.96
N GLY A 47 3.76 8.68 -8.26
CA GLY A 47 3.12 9.90 -8.68
C GLY A 47 4.11 10.98 -9.12
N THR A 48 3.68 11.82 -10.05
CA THR A 48 4.40 13.04 -10.43
C THR A 48 4.15 14.16 -9.43
N ASN A 49 4.84 15.28 -9.59
CA ASN A 49 4.63 16.50 -8.83
C ASN A 49 3.28 17.22 -9.10
N ALA A 50 2.46 16.68 -9.99
CA ALA A 50 1.09 17.12 -10.29
C ALA A 50 0.07 15.99 -10.07
N ALA A 51 0.36 15.04 -9.20
CA ALA A 51 -0.45 13.87 -8.88
C ALA A 51 -0.78 12.93 -10.07
N ALA A 52 -0.19 13.14 -11.26
CA ALA A 52 -0.39 12.21 -12.36
C ALA A 52 0.28 10.87 -12.04
N LEU A 53 -0.42 9.78 -12.34
CA LEU A 53 0.07 8.43 -12.10
C LEU A 53 1.11 8.06 -13.16
N THR A 54 2.34 7.78 -12.73
CA THR A 54 3.36 7.19 -13.61
C THR A 54 3.18 5.68 -13.67
N ASP A 55 2.97 5.05 -12.51
CA ASP A 55 2.62 3.65 -12.36
C ASP A 55 1.93 3.44 -11.01
N SER A 56 1.07 2.40 -10.92
CA SER A 56 0.31 2.19 -9.68
C SER A 56 -0.35 0.82 -9.64
N PHE A 57 -0.72 0.41 -8.43
CA PHE A 57 -1.59 -0.74 -8.18
C PHE A 57 -2.72 -0.34 -7.25
N ASN A 58 -3.96 -0.68 -7.60
CA ASN A 58 -5.18 -0.37 -6.87
C ASN A 58 -5.41 1.15 -6.66
N ILE A 59 -4.90 2.00 -7.56
CA ILE A 59 -5.14 3.43 -7.60
C ILE A 59 -5.92 3.75 -8.87
N ALA A 60 -7.06 4.40 -8.72
CA ALA A 60 -7.92 4.81 -9.83
C ALA A 60 -7.51 6.16 -10.42
N SER A 61 -7.12 7.11 -9.56
CA SER A 61 -6.74 8.46 -9.96
C SER A 61 -5.88 9.15 -8.92
N GLY A 62 -5.10 10.14 -9.36
CA GLY A 62 -4.45 11.11 -8.51
C GLY A 62 -5.05 12.50 -8.75
N THR A 63 -5.15 13.30 -7.71
CA THR A 63 -5.62 14.68 -7.74
C THR A 63 -4.66 15.57 -6.97
N ASP A 64 -4.20 16.63 -7.60
CA ASP A 64 -3.41 17.67 -6.96
C ASP A 64 -4.35 18.60 -6.17
N GLN A 65 -4.18 18.64 -4.86
CA GLN A 65 -4.96 19.48 -3.94
C GLN A 65 -4.25 20.80 -3.59
N GLY A 66 -3.14 21.07 -4.24
CA GLY A 66 -2.28 22.23 -4.01
C GLY A 66 -0.90 21.84 -3.49
N THR A 67 -0.02 22.82 -3.34
CA THR A 67 1.40 22.58 -3.08
C THR A 67 1.66 21.53 -2.00
N GLY A 68 2.25 20.43 -2.39
CA GLY A 68 2.62 19.30 -1.53
C GLY A 68 1.46 18.44 -1.05
N PHE A 69 0.24 18.61 -1.58
CA PHE A 69 -0.91 17.80 -1.20
C PHE A 69 -1.45 17.01 -2.39
N TYR A 70 -1.51 15.70 -2.24
CA TYR A 70 -1.95 14.79 -3.28
C TYR A 70 -2.98 13.79 -2.74
N ASP A 71 -4.11 13.67 -3.41
CA ASP A 71 -5.11 12.65 -3.14
C ASP A 71 -4.98 11.52 -4.16
N TYR A 72 -4.92 10.29 -3.66
CA TYR A 72 -4.95 9.08 -4.47
C TYR A 72 -6.20 8.27 -4.13
N ALA A 73 -7.13 8.23 -5.09
CA ALA A 73 -8.36 7.44 -4.97
C ALA A 73 -8.07 5.97 -5.28
N PHE A 74 -8.63 5.07 -4.47
CA PHE A 74 -8.48 3.63 -4.68
C PHE A 74 -9.46 3.09 -5.72
N THR A 75 -9.04 2.11 -6.50
CA THR A 75 -9.92 1.33 -7.38
C THR A 75 -10.82 0.40 -6.55
N ASN A 76 -10.22 -0.31 -5.60
CA ASN A 76 -10.92 -1.13 -4.62
C ASN A 76 -10.69 -0.54 -3.24
N ASN A 77 -11.77 -0.20 -2.56
CA ASN A 77 -11.72 0.46 -1.27
C ASN A 77 -11.11 -0.43 -0.19
N PHE A 78 -10.56 0.18 0.84
CA PHE A 78 -10.19 -0.51 2.08
C PHE A 78 -11.42 -0.72 2.96
N SER A 79 -11.44 -1.78 3.75
CA SER A 79 -12.51 -2.08 4.71
C SER A 79 -12.60 -1.04 5.82
N SER A 80 -11.48 -0.40 6.14
CA SER A 80 -11.41 0.68 7.14
C SER A 80 -10.33 1.70 6.77
N ALA A 81 -10.35 2.87 7.41
CA ALA A 81 -9.29 3.87 7.28
C ALA A 81 -8.03 3.53 8.12
N ASN A 82 -8.02 2.38 8.81
CA ASN A 82 -6.93 1.93 9.69
C ASN A 82 -5.87 1.13 8.91
N TYR A 83 -5.38 1.66 7.81
CA TYR A 83 -4.28 1.08 7.05
C TYR A 83 -2.96 1.83 7.32
N SER A 84 -1.86 1.16 7.06
CA SER A 84 -0.52 1.78 7.10
C SER A 84 -0.16 2.32 5.73
N ALA A 85 0.28 3.56 5.69
CA ALA A 85 0.83 4.17 4.48
C ALA A 85 2.25 4.66 4.75
N THR A 86 3.18 4.21 3.93
CA THR A 86 4.58 4.62 3.97
C THR A 86 4.99 5.15 2.60
N GLY A 87 5.87 6.12 2.56
CA GLY A 87 6.32 6.64 1.29
C GLY A 87 7.56 7.50 1.38
N VAL A 88 8.10 7.80 0.21
CA VAL A 88 9.30 8.61 0.03
C VAL A 88 9.07 9.62 -1.09
N CYS A 89 9.77 10.74 -1.01
CA CYS A 89 9.88 11.69 -2.10
C CYS A 89 11.00 11.24 -3.04
N ALA A 90 10.73 11.21 -4.32
CA ALA A 90 11.69 10.73 -5.31
C ALA A 90 12.66 11.81 -5.80
N GLU A 91 12.39 13.07 -5.50
CA GLU A 91 13.20 14.21 -5.95
C GLU A 91 13.36 15.25 -4.83
N GLY A 92 14.46 15.96 -4.86
CA GLY A 92 14.79 17.02 -3.92
C GLY A 92 15.44 16.52 -2.63
N ALA A 93 16.55 17.15 -2.28
CA ALA A 93 17.20 16.92 -1.01
C ALA A 93 16.29 17.39 0.13
N ALA A 94 16.16 16.58 1.17
CA ALA A 94 15.49 16.93 2.40
C ALA A 94 13.95 17.13 2.34
N ASN A 95 13.24 16.40 1.47
CA ASN A 95 11.78 16.30 1.52
C ASN A 95 11.35 14.98 2.18
N PHE A 96 10.25 15.02 2.91
CA PHE A 96 9.65 13.84 3.50
C PHE A 96 8.13 13.82 3.27
N MET A 97 7.57 12.64 3.21
CA MET A 97 6.15 12.44 2.99
C MET A 97 5.47 11.98 4.27
N ILE A 98 4.28 12.49 4.52
CA ILE A 98 3.39 12.04 5.58
C ILE A 98 2.04 11.65 4.99
N SER A 99 1.38 10.67 5.60
CA SER A 99 -0.03 10.40 5.32
C SER A 99 -0.87 11.42 6.10
N ALA A 100 -1.47 12.38 5.39
CA ALA A 100 -2.19 13.48 6.03
C ALA A 100 -3.62 13.08 6.44
N VAL A 101 -4.37 12.46 5.52
CA VAL A 101 -5.73 11.98 5.76
C VAL A 101 -5.88 10.59 5.16
N ARG A 102 -6.62 9.74 5.84
CA ARG A 102 -6.96 8.39 5.37
C ARG A 102 -8.46 8.21 5.40
N SER A 103 -9.00 7.70 4.30
CA SER A 103 -10.38 7.22 4.22
C SER A 103 -10.39 5.84 3.59
N THR A 104 -11.52 5.17 3.54
CA THR A 104 -11.64 3.87 2.88
C THR A 104 -11.44 3.95 1.37
N SER A 105 -11.68 5.11 0.76
CA SER A 105 -11.63 5.33 -0.69
C SER A 105 -10.48 6.20 -1.19
N VAL A 106 -9.83 6.97 -0.30
CA VAL A 106 -8.77 7.93 -0.66
C VAL A 106 -7.67 7.95 0.38
N SER A 107 -6.42 8.04 -0.08
CA SER A 107 -5.25 8.36 0.74
C SER A 107 -4.73 9.74 0.36
N THR A 108 -4.80 10.68 1.29
CA THR A 108 -4.18 12.00 1.14
C THR A 108 -2.74 11.97 1.65
N GLN A 109 -1.83 12.36 0.80
CA GLN A 109 -0.40 12.46 1.11
C GLN A 109 0.01 13.91 1.17
N LYS A 110 0.85 14.24 2.14
CA LYS A 110 1.43 15.57 2.30
C LYS A 110 2.95 15.47 2.23
N ILE A 111 3.55 16.32 1.41
CA ILE A 111 4.99 16.41 1.25
C ILE A 111 5.48 17.71 1.85
N LEU A 112 6.48 17.60 2.70
CA LEU A 112 7.09 18.74 3.38
C LEU A 112 8.61 18.72 3.13
N SER A 113 9.18 19.90 2.93
CA SER A 113 10.63 20.10 3.00
C SER A 113 11.12 19.95 4.44
N HIS A 114 12.42 19.81 4.62
CA HIS A 114 13.06 19.78 5.95
C HIS A 114 12.72 21.03 6.81
N ALA A 115 12.49 22.17 6.19
CA ALA A 115 12.05 23.38 6.86
C ALA A 115 10.54 23.42 7.18
N GLY A 116 9.79 22.35 6.90
CA GLY A 116 8.35 22.25 7.15
C GLY A 116 7.46 22.93 6.12
N SER A 117 8.01 23.42 5.02
CA SER A 117 7.24 24.01 3.92
C SER A 117 6.73 22.93 2.97
N ALA A 118 5.49 23.08 2.48
CA ALA A 118 4.95 22.20 1.47
C ALA A 118 5.74 22.30 0.15
N ALA A 119 5.90 21.19 -0.56
CA ALA A 119 6.69 21.12 -1.79
C ALA A 119 6.07 20.13 -2.79
N ASP A 120 6.02 20.55 -4.07
CA ASP A 120 5.57 19.71 -5.17
C ASP A 120 6.74 18.90 -5.73
N VAL A 121 6.79 17.63 -5.36
CA VAL A 121 7.84 16.71 -5.82
C VAL A 121 7.23 15.36 -6.18
N LYS A 122 7.92 14.60 -7.00
CA LYS A 122 7.55 13.21 -7.27
C LYS A 122 7.52 12.41 -5.98
N ASN A 123 6.54 11.56 -5.86
CA ASN A 123 6.31 10.76 -4.66
C ASN A 123 6.06 9.29 -5.00
N ASN A 124 6.33 8.46 -4.02
CA ASN A 124 6.10 7.03 -4.09
C ASN A 124 5.55 6.59 -2.74
N SER A 125 4.49 5.80 -2.75
CA SER A 125 3.95 5.26 -1.50
C SER A 125 3.48 3.83 -1.63
N ASN A 126 3.56 3.12 -0.51
CA ASN A 126 3.04 1.78 -0.28
C ASN A 126 1.98 1.81 0.81
N ILE A 127 0.89 1.09 0.59
CA ILE A 127 -0.25 1.05 1.51
C ILE A 127 -0.58 -0.42 1.81
N CYS A 128 -0.60 -0.76 3.10
CA CYS A 128 -0.91 -2.09 3.61
C CYS A 128 -2.13 -2.01 4.54
N GLY A 129 -3.07 -2.94 4.40
CA GLY A 129 -4.30 -3.00 5.18
C GLY A 129 -5.24 -4.06 4.61
N ASP A 130 -6.51 -4.02 5.00
CA ASP A 130 -7.53 -4.95 4.51
C ASP A 130 -8.40 -4.26 3.46
N LEU A 131 -8.56 -4.90 2.29
CA LEU A 131 -9.53 -4.48 1.27
C LEU A 131 -10.96 -4.82 1.71
N ALA A 132 -11.94 -4.00 1.26
CA ALA A 132 -13.36 -4.24 1.52
C ALA A 132 -13.87 -5.47 0.75
#